data_a143b0dbb5a39299412124b09b5ea40d
#
_entry.id   a143b0dbb5a39299412124b09b5ea40d
#
_cell.length_a   1.000
_cell.length_b   1.000
_cell.length_c   1.000
_cell.angle_alpha   90.00
_cell.angle_beta   90.00
_cell.angle_gamma   90.00
#
_symmetry.space_group_name_H-M   'P 1'
#
loop_
_entity.id
_entity.type
_entity.pdbx_description
1 polymer ?
#
loop_
_entity_poly.entity_id
_entity_poly.type
_entity_poly.pdbx_seq_one_letter_code
_entity_poly.pdbx_strand_id
1 'polypeptide(L)'
;MLITHNIDWNKCISHKIWPAIQKGWKDTPMKPIHFFWGLAGKNITQIKSCIEKNEEWWYVDNGYLTQQITRYPEPIIHDIDKTYFRIVKGGLHTQKGKTGSVERLTILEKQGIDVKFKGWTTNTDHILLCPSSPTVTHFVNDISQEEWIKSVTTELRRYTKRPIKLRNKPRPGNEWWNTDIKDDLKGCHCLITNMSLAAVDAVINYVPVLTHGENVAFDVSIRHPRIIEKPYKFSKEEVEPWLNMLSHNQFTIPEIESGLAYKILNE
;
A
#
# COMPACT_ATOMS: atom_id res chain seq x y z
N MET A 1 -23.55 -6.37 -13.18
CA MET A 1 -23.65 -7.05 -11.86
C MET A 1 -22.33 -6.87 -11.13
N LEU A 2 -22.35 -6.47 -9.84
CA LEU A 2 -21.16 -6.42 -9.01
C LEU A 2 -20.90 -7.80 -8.38
N ILE A 3 -19.69 -8.31 -8.49
CA ILE A 3 -19.25 -9.60 -7.94
C ILE A 3 -18.15 -9.34 -6.93
N THR A 4 -18.34 -9.81 -5.70
CA THR A 4 -17.40 -9.62 -4.59
C THR A 4 -16.73 -10.92 -4.21
N HIS A 5 -15.42 -10.88 -4.00
CA HIS A 5 -14.58 -12.04 -3.71
C HIS A 5 -13.85 -11.86 -2.38
N ASN A 6 -13.99 -12.84 -1.51
CA ASN A 6 -13.39 -12.90 -0.19
C ASN A 6 -12.36 -14.00 -0.07
N ILE A 7 -11.41 -13.81 0.86
CA ILE A 7 -10.49 -14.86 1.29
C ILE A 7 -11.20 -15.77 2.31
N ASP A 8 -11.78 -15.17 3.34
CA ASP A 8 -12.54 -15.84 4.40
C ASP A 8 -13.62 -14.86 4.89
N TRP A 9 -14.88 -15.22 4.65
CA TRP A 9 -16.02 -14.36 4.94
C TRP A 9 -16.15 -14.00 6.43
N ASN A 10 -15.88 -14.94 7.32
CA ASN A 10 -16.13 -14.76 8.77
C ASN A 10 -14.99 -14.03 9.49
N LYS A 11 -13.81 -13.92 8.88
CA LYS A 11 -12.59 -13.39 9.50
C LYS A 11 -12.03 -12.16 8.81
N CYS A 12 -12.75 -11.64 7.82
CA CYS A 12 -12.30 -10.53 6.98
C CYS A 12 -13.25 -9.34 7.11
N ILE A 13 -12.68 -8.12 7.13
CA ILE A 13 -13.44 -6.87 7.18
C ILE A 13 -14.33 -6.65 5.95
N SER A 14 -14.07 -7.36 4.86
CA SER A 14 -14.82 -7.25 3.61
C SER A 14 -16.32 -7.45 3.77
N HIS A 15 -16.78 -8.21 4.79
CA HIS A 15 -18.22 -8.36 5.08
C HIS A 15 -18.94 -7.05 5.40
N LYS A 16 -18.19 -5.99 5.79
CA LYS A 16 -18.72 -4.64 5.99
C LYS A 16 -18.53 -3.75 4.77
N ILE A 17 -17.44 -3.98 4.01
CA ILE A 17 -17.11 -3.18 2.83
C ILE A 17 -18.02 -3.52 1.64
N TRP A 18 -18.37 -4.81 1.45
CA TRP A 18 -19.16 -5.24 0.31
C TRP A 18 -20.56 -4.62 0.26
N PRO A 19 -21.35 -4.58 1.35
CA PRO A 19 -22.62 -3.86 1.36
C PRO A 19 -22.45 -2.37 1.02
N ALA A 20 -21.39 -1.72 1.52
CA ALA A 20 -21.12 -0.33 1.22
C ALA A 20 -20.81 -0.11 -0.28
N ILE A 21 -20.00 -0.99 -0.89
CA ILE A 21 -19.73 -0.96 -2.34
C ILE A 21 -21.05 -1.18 -3.13
N GLN A 22 -21.83 -2.19 -2.78
CA GLN A 22 -23.09 -2.47 -3.46
C GLN A 22 -24.06 -1.28 -3.40
N LYS A 23 -24.09 -0.56 -2.28
CA LYS A 23 -24.94 0.63 -2.12
C LYS A 23 -24.38 1.86 -2.82
N GLY A 24 -23.08 2.10 -2.72
CA GLY A 24 -22.42 3.31 -3.21
C GLY A 24 -22.00 3.26 -4.69
N TRP A 25 -21.82 2.08 -5.27
CA TRP A 25 -21.41 1.92 -6.66
C TRP A 25 -22.60 2.14 -7.58
N LYS A 26 -22.59 3.21 -8.36
CA LYS A 26 -23.77 3.67 -9.13
C LYS A 26 -23.88 3.07 -10.53
N ASP A 27 -22.84 2.34 -10.97
CA ASP A 27 -22.91 1.70 -12.27
C ASP A 27 -23.93 0.58 -12.33
N THR A 28 -24.67 0.55 -13.46
CA THR A 28 -25.42 -0.61 -13.91
C THR A 28 -24.66 -1.26 -15.07
N PRO A 29 -23.56 -1.99 -14.78
CA PRO A 29 -22.65 -2.44 -15.82
C PRO A 29 -23.32 -3.48 -16.71
N MET A 30 -23.09 -3.37 -18.03
CA MET A 30 -23.48 -4.39 -19.00
C MET A 30 -22.68 -5.69 -18.83
N LYS A 31 -21.43 -5.57 -18.29
CA LYS A 31 -20.54 -6.69 -17.97
C LYS A 31 -20.33 -6.78 -16.46
N PRO A 32 -19.95 -7.95 -15.92
CA PRO A 32 -19.58 -8.08 -14.52
C PRO A 32 -18.41 -7.15 -14.14
N ILE A 33 -18.48 -6.57 -12.94
CA ILE A 33 -17.38 -5.86 -12.28
C ILE A 33 -17.01 -6.65 -11.04
N HIS A 34 -15.74 -7.02 -10.91
CA HIS A 34 -15.24 -7.87 -9.85
C HIS A 34 -14.50 -7.05 -8.79
N PHE A 35 -14.81 -7.28 -7.51
CA PHE A 35 -14.11 -6.68 -6.37
C PHE A 35 -13.43 -7.76 -5.54
N PHE A 36 -12.13 -7.61 -5.29
CA PHE A 36 -11.31 -8.58 -4.57
C PHE A 36 -10.76 -8.00 -3.28
N TRP A 37 -11.04 -8.66 -2.15
CA TRP A 37 -10.38 -8.34 -0.89
C TRP A 37 -9.04 -9.08 -0.80
N GLY A 38 -7.93 -8.35 -0.97
CA GLY A 38 -6.59 -8.94 -0.92
C GLY A 38 -6.31 -9.98 -2.02
N LEU A 39 -5.12 -10.56 -1.98
CA LEU A 39 -4.62 -11.52 -2.98
C LEU A 39 -4.61 -12.99 -2.53
N ALA A 40 -5.03 -13.31 -1.30
CA ALA A 40 -4.92 -14.68 -0.82
C ALA A 40 -5.96 -15.63 -1.42
N GLY A 41 -5.71 -16.92 -1.31
CA GLY A 41 -6.64 -17.96 -1.74
C GLY A 41 -6.90 -17.94 -3.24
N LYS A 42 -8.17 -18.08 -3.62
CA LYS A 42 -8.62 -18.14 -5.02
C LYS A 42 -8.56 -16.78 -5.76
N ASN A 43 -8.37 -15.67 -5.03
CA ASN A 43 -8.42 -14.34 -5.63
C ASN A 43 -7.38 -14.14 -6.73
N ILE A 44 -6.16 -14.67 -6.58
CA ILE A 44 -5.12 -14.59 -7.62
C ILE A 44 -5.59 -15.23 -8.93
N THR A 45 -6.10 -16.46 -8.86
CA THR A 45 -6.57 -17.17 -10.05
C THR A 45 -7.75 -16.44 -10.70
N GLN A 46 -8.64 -15.89 -9.90
CA GLN A 46 -9.79 -15.14 -10.40
C GLN A 46 -9.39 -13.80 -11.02
N ILE A 47 -8.43 -13.07 -10.42
CA ILE A 47 -7.87 -11.83 -11.01
C ILE A 47 -7.19 -12.14 -12.34
N LYS A 48 -6.36 -13.20 -12.42
CA LYS A 48 -5.74 -13.63 -13.67
C LYS A 48 -6.81 -13.95 -14.73
N SER A 49 -7.89 -14.64 -14.36
CA SER A 49 -9.02 -14.91 -15.26
C SER A 49 -9.72 -13.61 -15.74
N CYS A 50 -9.91 -12.62 -14.86
CA CYS A 50 -10.47 -11.32 -15.27
C CYS A 50 -9.55 -10.62 -16.28
N ILE A 51 -8.24 -10.66 -16.06
CA ILE A 51 -7.23 -10.07 -16.98
C ILE A 51 -7.30 -10.77 -18.36
N GLU A 52 -7.30 -12.11 -18.38
CA GLU A 52 -7.38 -12.90 -19.62
C GLU A 52 -8.67 -12.65 -20.41
N LYS A 53 -9.80 -12.46 -19.72
CA LYS A 53 -11.11 -12.22 -20.32
C LYS A 53 -11.40 -10.74 -20.59
N ASN A 54 -10.47 -9.86 -20.25
CA ASN A 54 -10.66 -8.40 -20.29
C ASN A 54 -11.93 -7.94 -19.53
N GLU A 55 -12.15 -8.54 -18.34
CA GLU A 55 -13.20 -8.18 -17.41
C GLU A 55 -12.71 -7.12 -16.44
N GLU A 56 -13.58 -6.20 -16.03
CA GLU A 56 -13.24 -5.15 -15.10
C GLU A 56 -13.08 -5.71 -13.69
N TRP A 57 -11.96 -5.39 -13.03
CA TRP A 57 -11.69 -5.79 -11.66
C TRP A 57 -11.09 -4.67 -10.81
N TRP A 58 -11.40 -4.71 -9.53
CA TRP A 58 -10.97 -3.76 -8.52
C TRP A 58 -10.37 -4.51 -7.33
N TYR A 59 -9.24 -4.02 -6.86
CA TYR A 59 -8.57 -4.52 -5.68
C TYR A 59 -8.94 -3.66 -4.47
N VAL A 60 -9.30 -4.28 -3.37
CA VAL A 60 -9.68 -3.62 -2.12
C VAL A 60 -8.80 -4.14 -1.00
N ASP A 61 -8.18 -3.23 -0.24
CA ASP A 61 -7.32 -3.57 0.90
C ASP A 61 -7.22 -2.35 1.85
N ASN A 62 -6.44 -2.46 2.93
CA ASN A 62 -6.17 -1.35 3.84
C ASN A 62 -5.72 -0.09 3.10
N GLY A 63 -6.09 1.07 3.61
CA GLY A 63 -5.70 2.37 3.07
C GLY A 63 -4.20 2.62 3.09
N TYR A 64 -3.79 3.70 2.45
CA TYR A 64 -2.38 4.12 2.38
C TYR A 64 -1.94 4.84 3.65
N LEU A 65 -2.78 5.75 4.14
CA LEU A 65 -2.57 6.58 5.31
C LEU A 65 -3.62 6.19 6.36
N THR A 66 -3.27 5.26 7.23
CA THR A 66 -4.16 4.79 8.28
C THR A 66 -3.36 4.32 9.48
N GLN A 67 -3.88 4.54 10.67
CA GLN A 67 -3.32 3.99 11.91
C GLN A 67 -3.89 2.60 12.22
N GLN A 68 -5.00 2.24 11.61
CA GLN A 68 -5.70 1.00 11.90
C GLN A 68 -5.30 -0.05 10.88
N ILE A 69 -4.77 -1.16 11.38
CA ILE A 69 -4.35 -2.30 10.58
C ILE A 69 -5.32 -3.44 10.83
N THR A 70 -5.91 -3.96 9.77
CA THR A 70 -6.65 -5.22 9.84
C THR A 70 -5.64 -6.36 9.98
N ARG A 71 -5.56 -6.99 11.16
CA ARG A 71 -4.71 -8.15 11.40
C ARG A 71 -5.57 -9.41 11.47
N TYR A 72 -5.14 -10.44 10.77
CA TYR A 72 -5.71 -11.78 10.91
C TYR A 72 -4.96 -12.52 12.04
N PRO A 73 -5.61 -13.37 12.87
CA PRO A 73 -7.04 -13.71 12.89
C PRO A 73 -7.94 -12.68 13.58
N GLU A 74 -7.39 -11.77 14.33
CA GLU A 74 -8.14 -10.76 15.10
C GLU A 74 -7.81 -9.38 14.57
N PRO A 75 -8.71 -8.78 13.76
CA PRO A 75 -8.51 -7.42 13.29
C PRO A 75 -8.54 -6.45 14.46
N ILE A 76 -7.47 -5.67 14.63
CA ILE A 76 -7.44 -4.55 15.58
C ILE A 76 -8.07 -3.36 14.88
N ILE A 77 -9.39 -3.27 14.95
CA ILE A 77 -10.14 -2.13 14.43
C ILE A 77 -10.88 -1.51 15.60
N HIS A 78 -10.42 -0.33 16.02
CA HIS A 78 -11.06 0.40 17.12
C HIS A 78 -12.31 1.15 16.65
N ASP A 79 -12.27 1.71 15.43
CA ASP A 79 -13.39 2.44 14.81
C ASP A 79 -13.37 2.18 13.30
N ILE A 80 -14.23 1.28 12.87
CA ILE A 80 -14.28 0.87 11.47
C ILE A 80 -14.74 1.99 10.54
N ASP A 81 -15.60 2.88 11.02
CA ASP A 81 -16.16 3.95 10.20
C ASP A 81 -15.14 5.07 9.94
N LYS A 82 -14.05 5.09 10.72
CA LYS A 82 -12.89 5.98 10.52
C LYS A 82 -11.69 5.27 9.90
N THR A 83 -11.81 3.98 9.61
CA THR A 83 -10.74 3.22 8.97
C THR A 83 -10.81 3.42 7.45
N TYR A 84 -9.65 3.68 6.84
CA TYR A 84 -9.55 3.90 5.40
C TYR A 84 -9.20 2.61 4.66
N PHE A 85 -9.80 2.47 3.49
CA PHE A 85 -9.58 1.37 2.55
C PHE A 85 -9.26 1.92 1.18
N ARG A 86 -8.27 1.37 0.49
CA ARG A 86 -8.02 1.68 -0.91
C ARG A 86 -8.86 0.80 -1.81
N ILE A 87 -9.32 1.37 -2.91
CA ILE A 87 -10.05 0.70 -3.98
C ILE A 87 -9.32 1.05 -5.27
N VAL A 88 -8.73 0.06 -5.95
CA VAL A 88 -7.83 0.28 -7.09
C VAL A 88 -8.32 -0.51 -8.29
N LYS A 89 -8.48 0.17 -9.43
CA LYS A 89 -8.89 -0.44 -10.69
C LYS A 89 -7.70 -1.09 -11.39
N GLY A 90 -7.79 -2.38 -11.69
CA GLY A 90 -6.83 -3.09 -12.53
C GLY A 90 -5.41 -3.19 -11.99
N GLY A 91 -5.20 -2.96 -10.70
CA GLY A 91 -3.89 -2.98 -10.06
C GLY A 91 -3.97 -3.13 -8.55
N LEU A 92 -2.83 -3.22 -7.86
CA LEU A 92 -2.77 -3.32 -6.40
C LEU A 92 -2.55 -1.97 -5.72
N HIS A 93 -1.96 -1.02 -6.45
CA HIS A 93 -1.70 0.34 -5.99
C HIS A 93 -2.15 1.34 -7.04
N THR A 94 -2.63 2.49 -6.58
CA THR A 94 -2.92 3.63 -7.45
C THR A 94 -1.62 4.22 -7.95
N GLN A 95 -1.44 4.28 -9.27
CA GLN A 95 -0.24 4.84 -9.91
C GLN A 95 -0.43 6.33 -10.26
N LYS A 96 -1.60 6.68 -10.76
CA LYS A 96 -1.98 8.06 -11.11
C LYS A 96 -3.33 8.35 -10.46
N GLY A 97 -3.30 8.57 -9.16
CA GLY A 97 -4.51 8.81 -8.40
C GLY A 97 -5.04 10.24 -8.56
N LYS A 98 -6.28 10.40 -8.21
CA LYS A 98 -6.91 11.72 -8.10
C LYS A 98 -6.26 12.53 -6.98
N THR A 99 -6.17 13.81 -7.18
CA THR A 99 -5.82 14.81 -6.17
C THR A 99 -7.01 15.73 -5.95
N GLY A 100 -7.07 16.38 -4.82
CA GLY A 100 -8.15 17.30 -4.50
C GLY A 100 -7.73 18.34 -3.49
N SER A 101 -8.67 18.88 -2.72
CA SER A 101 -8.37 19.87 -1.69
C SER A 101 -7.54 19.27 -0.55
N VAL A 102 -6.78 20.12 0.15
CA VAL A 102 -5.98 19.72 1.32
C VAL A 102 -6.83 19.33 2.55
N GLU A 103 -8.15 19.48 2.47
CA GLU A 103 -9.06 19.17 3.57
C GLU A 103 -8.95 17.72 4.05
N ARG A 104 -8.79 16.77 3.12
CA ARG A 104 -8.62 15.35 3.49
C ARG A 104 -7.35 15.10 4.29
N LEU A 105 -6.24 15.76 3.96
CA LEU A 105 -5.01 15.71 4.76
C LEU A 105 -5.24 16.31 6.15
N THR A 106 -5.95 17.44 6.24
CA THR A 106 -6.29 18.07 7.53
C THR A 106 -7.17 17.14 8.39
N ILE A 107 -8.09 16.40 7.79
CA ILE A 107 -8.90 15.40 8.51
C ILE A 107 -8.00 14.29 9.08
N LEU A 108 -7.07 13.76 8.27
CA LEU A 108 -6.12 12.72 8.69
C LEU A 108 -5.23 13.20 9.84
N GLU A 109 -4.73 14.44 9.77
CA GLU A 109 -3.95 15.05 10.86
C GLU A 109 -4.76 15.13 12.17
N LYS A 110 -6.02 15.57 12.12
CA LYS A 110 -6.92 15.60 13.28
C LYS A 110 -7.18 14.21 13.86
N GLN A 111 -7.07 13.17 13.04
CA GLN A 111 -7.14 11.77 13.47
C GLN A 111 -5.81 11.22 13.99
N GLY A 112 -4.76 12.07 14.07
CA GLY A 112 -3.45 11.72 14.60
C GLY A 112 -2.52 11.03 13.60
N ILE A 113 -2.81 11.08 12.29
CA ILE A 113 -1.91 10.60 11.23
C ILE A 113 -0.98 11.75 10.85
N ASP A 114 0.34 11.60 11.11
CA ASP A 114 1.32 12.62 10.71
C ASP A 114 1.53 12.57 9.20
N VAL A 115 0.96 13.54 8.49
CA VAL A 115 1.05 13.69 7.03
C VAL A 115 1.80 14.97 6.63
N LYS A 116 2.48 15.63 7.59
CA LYS A 116 3.32 16.79 7.31
C LYS A 116 4.73 16.38 7.00
N PHE A 117 5.21 16.71 5.82
CA PHE A 117 6.60 16.48 5.47
C PHE A 117 7.51 17.54 6.13
N LYS A 118 8.49 17.08 6.94
CA LYS A 118 9.41 17.91 7.73
C LYS A 118 10.86 17.87 7.23
N GLY A 119 11.13 17.14 6.16
CA GLY A 119 12.48 16.94 5.61
C GLY A 119 12.98 15.52 5.87
N TRP A 120 14.13 15.17 5.30
CA TRP A 120 14.68 13.82 5.34
C TRP A 120 15.65 13.62 6.51
N THR A 121 15.72 12.39 7.02
CA THR A 121 16.70 11.99 8.06
C THR A 121 18.13 12.18 7.57
N THR A 122 19.06 12.51 8.48
CA THR A 122 20.47 12.79 8.17
C THR A 122 21.45 11.80 8.81
N ASN A 123 21.20 11.35 10.03
CA ASN A 123 22.06 10.39 10.74
C ASN A 123 21.60 8.98 10.46
N THR A 124 22.23 8.34 9.48
CA THR A 124 21.77 7.06 8.93
C THR A 124 22.90 6.06 8.77
N ASP A 125 22.64 4.80 9.10
CA ASP A 125 23.65 3.73 9.12
C ASP A 125 23.30 2.50 8.28
N HIS A 126 22.03 2.12 8.18
CA HIS A 126 21.60 0.87 7.57
C HIS A 126 20.55 1.05 6.46
N ILE A 127 20.43 0.04 5.66
CA ILE A 127 19.35 -0.11 4.66
C ILE A 127 18.30 -1.06 5.23
N LEU A 128 17.02 -0.70 5.10
CA LEU A 128 15.92 -1.56 5.49
C LEU A 128 15.29 -2.21 4.26
N LEU A 129 15.41 -3.52 4.13
CA LEU A 129 14.82 -4.30 3.03
C LEU A 129 13.46 -4.84 3.48
N CYS A 130 12.39 -4.34 2.89
CA CYS A 130 11.02 -4.68 3.21
C CYS A 130 10.33 -5.35 2.01
N PRO A 131 10.49 -6.67 1.81
CA PRO A 131 9.82 -7.36 0.72
C PRO A 131 8.29 -7.36 0.93
N SER A 132 7.54 -7.38 -0.15
CA SER A 132 6.12 -7.71 -0.10
C SER A 132 5.93 -9.15 0.39
N SER A 133 4.71 -9.49 0.81
CA SER A 133 4.44 -10.88 1.20
C SER A 133 4.75 -11.86 0.04
N PRO A 134 5.06 -13.14 0.32
CA PRO A 134 5.35 -14.13 -0.72
C PRO A 134 4.30 -14.15 -1.83
N THR A 135 3.02 -14.09 -1.43
CA THR A 135 1.89 -14.06 -2.37
C THR A 135 1.93 -12.85 -3.32
N VAL A 136 2.19 -11.65 -2.79
CA VAL A 136 2.26 -10.42 -3.59
C VAL A 136 3.52 -10.44 -4.48
N THR A 137 4.66 -10.86 -3.95
CA THR A 137 5.91 -10.95 -4.71
C THR A 137 5.75 -11.91 -5.88
N HIS A 138 5.18 -13.09 -5.65
CA HIS A 138 4.93 -14.05 -6.73
C HIS A 138 3.93 -13.50 -7.77
N PHE A 139 2.85 -12.86 -7.31
CA PHE A 139 1.85 -12.30 -8.24
C PHE A 139 2.41 -11.21 -9.15
N VAL A 140 3.29 -10.35 -8.62
CA VAL A 140 3.80 -9.17 -9.36
C VAL A 140 5.08 -9.47 -10.13
N ASN A 141 5.97 -10.28 -9.56
CA ASN A 141 7.32 -10.50 -10.09
C ASN A 141 7.52 -11.90 -10.70
N ASP A 142 6.55 -12.81 -10.53
CA ASP A 142 6.58 -14.21 -10.96
C ASP A 142 7.80 -15.01 -10.43
N ILE A 143 8.32 -14.59 -9.27
CA ILE A 143 9.42 -15.24 -8.54
C ILE A 143 9.04 -15.40 -7.07
N SER A 144 9.79 -16.23 -6.33
CA SER A 144 9.64 -16.34 -4.89
C SER A 144 10.13 -15.08 -4.16
N GLN A 145 9.68 -14.88 -2.93
CA GLN A 145 10.15 -13.77 -2.09
C GLN A 145 11.66 -13.92 -1.80
N GLU A 146 12.13 -15.14 -1.58
CA GLU A 146 13.53 -15.46 -1.33
C GLU A 146 14.42 -15.12 -2.53
N GLU A 147 13.99 -15.46 -3.74
CA GLU A 147 14.67 -15.09 -4.98
C GLU A 147 14.74 -13.58 -5.15
N TRP A 148 13.63 -12.87 -4.88
CA TRP A 148 13.60 -11.42 -4.92
C TRP A 148 14.58 -10.80 -3.92
N ILE A 149 14.57 -11.24 -2.64
CA ILE A 149 15.49 -10.79 -1.59
C ILE A 149 16.95 -11.02 -2.02
N LYS A 150 17.28 -12.21 -2.52
CA LYS A 150 18.62 -12.56 -2.99
C LYS A 150 19.06 -11.67 -4.14
N SER A 151 18.23 -11.48 -5.13
CA SER A 151 18.51 -10.65 -6.31
C SER A 151 18.78 -9.20 -5.91
N VAL A 152 17.87 -8.59 -5.14
CA VAL A 152 18.00 -7.20 -4.69
C VAL A 152 19.23 -7.02 -3.78
N THR A 153 19.46 -7.93 -2.85
CA THR A 153 20.64 -7.86 -1.97
C THR A 153 21.94 -7.96 -2.78
N THR A 154 21.99 -8.85 -3.77
CA THR A 154 23.18 -9.01 -4.65
C THR A 154 23.43 -7.73 -5.46
N GLU A 155 22.37 -7.13 -5.99
CA GLU A 155 22.48 -5.89 -6.72
C GLU A 155 22.95 -4.73 -5.83
N LEU A 156 22.35 -4.56 -4.65
CA LEU A 156 22.71 -3.52 -3.69
C LEU A 156 24.17 -3.59 -3.28
N ARG A 157 24.74 -4.78 -3.08
CA ARG A 157 26.12 -4.98 -2.67
C ARG A 157 27.15 -4.47 -3.69
N ARG A 158 26.74 -4.19 -4.92
CA ARG A 158 27.58 -3.51 -5.92
C ARG A 158 27.77 -2.02 -5.64
N TYR A 159 26.84 -1.42 -4.85
CA TYR A 159 26.74 0.03 -4.68
C TYR A 159 26.88 0.49 -3.22
N THR A 160 26.72 -0.42 -2.24
CA THR A 160 26.79 -0.07 -0.81
C THR A 160 27.41 -1.16 0.04
N LYS A 161 28.13 -0.72 1.09
CA LYS A 161 28.64 -1.57 2.18
C LYS A 161 27.79 -1.49 3.45
N ARG A 162 26.74 -0.66 3.47
CA ARG A 162 25.88 -0.48 4.65
C ARG A 162 25.28 -1.81 5.09
N PRO A 163 25.05 -2.02 6.39
CA PRO A 163 24.25 -3.14 6.87
C PRO A 163 22.87 -3.16 6.19
N ILE A 164 22.41 -4.33 5.76
CA ILE A 164 21.07 -4.54 5.24
C ILE A 164 20.29 -5.31 6.29
N LYS A 165 19.28 -4.69 6.84
CA LYS A 165 18.32 -5.31 7.77
C LYS A 165 17.10 -5.77 6.98
N LEU A 166 16.67 -7.01 7.19
CA LEU A 166 15.45 -7.54 6.60
C LEU A 166 14.28 -7.31 7.55
N ARG A 167 13.15 -6.82 7.02
CA ARG A 167 11.89 -6.77 7.74
C ARG A 167 10.77 -7.36 6.89
N ASN A 168 10.28 -8.51 7.25
CA ASN A 168 9.11 -9.11 6.63
C ASN A 168 7.81 -8.51 7.18
N LYS A 169 6.72 -8.70 6.42
CA LYS A 169 5.39 -8.29 6.88
C LYS A 169 5.06 -8.97 8.22
N PRO A 170 4.64 -8.21 9.25
CA PRO A 170 4.18 -8.79 10.51
C PRO A 170 3.11 -9.86 10.31
N ARG A 171 3.33 -11.04 10.86
CA ARG A 171 2.41 -12.18 10.85
C ARG A 171 2.42 -12.87 12.21
N PRO A 172 1.31 -13.47 12.66
CA PRO A 172 1.32 -14.26 13.89
C PRO A 172 2.46 -15.29 13.87
N GLY A 173 3.25 -15.31 14.94
CA GLY A 173 4.36 -16.26 15.10
C GLY A 173 5.70 -15.85 14.50
N ASN A 174 5.79 -14.74 13.76
CA ASN A 174 7.09 -14.21 13.34
C ASN A 174 7.61 -13.11 14.29
N GLU A 175 8.92 -12.85 14.23
CA GLU A 175 9.60 -11.88 15.10
C GLU A 175 9.08 -10.44 14.96
N TRP A 176 8.46 -10.08 13.83
CA TRP A 176 7.93 -8.73 13.57
C TRP A 176 6.49 -8.53 14.04
N TRP A 177 5.80 -9.58 14.55
CA TRP A 177 4.37 -9.54 14.86
C TRP A 177 3.93 -8.39 15.76
N ASN A 178 4.70 -8.10 16.80
CA ASN A 178 4.41 -7.05 17.78
C ASN A 178 5.37 -5.84 17.69
N THR A 179 6.03 -5.66 16.56
CA THR A 179 6.98 -4.56 16.36
C THR A 179 6.39 -3.46 15.47
N ASP A 180 6.75 -2.21 15.73
CA ASP A 180 6.43 -1.08 14.85
C ASP A 180 7.55 -0.89 13.82
N ILE A 181 7.21 -0.67 12.55
CA ILE A 181 8.18 -0.34 11.50
C ILE A 181 8.95 0.96 11.83
N LYS A 182 8.34 1.88 12.57
CA LYS A 182 8.99 3.13 12.98
C LYS A 182 10.28 2.89 13.77
N ASP A 183 10.37 1.78 14.51
CA ASP A 183 11.60 1.45 15.25
C ASP A 183 12.72 1.03 14.30
N ASP A 184 12.42 0.29 13.24
CA ASP A 184 13.38 -0.09 12.21
C ASP A 184 13.77 1.07 11.29
N LEU A 185 12.89 2.08 11.16
CA LEU A 185 13.17 3.30 10.40
C LEU A 185 14.10 4.27 11.12
N LYS A 186 14.31 4.11 12.45
CA LYS A 186 15.31 4.90 13.19
C LYS A 186 16.72 4.60 12.69
N GLY A 187 17.42 5.63 12.20
CA GLY A 187 18.75 5.47 11.60
C GLY A 187 18.74 4.76 10.23
N CYS A 188 17.60 4.52 9.64
CA CYS A 188 17.50 3.95 8.30
C CYS A 188 17.94 4.97 7.25
N HIS A 189 18.85 4.54 6.36
CA HIS A 189 19.38 5.36 5.28
C HIS A 189 18.45 5.38 4.06
N CYS A 190 17.90 4.21 3.72
CA CYS A 190 16.95 4.04 2.64
C CYS A 190 16.15 2.75 2.89
N LEU A 191 14.84 2.81 2.70
CA LEU A 191 14.00 1.62 2.67
C LEU A 191 13.90 1.11 1.23
N ILE A 192 13.98 -0.21 1.07
CA ILE A 192 13.87 -0.87 -0.24
C ILE A 192 12.71 -1.84 -0.24
N THR A 193 11.87 -1.75 -1.25
CA THR A 193 10.73 -2.64 -1.40
C THR A 193 10.30 -2.80 -2.86
N ASN A 194 9.49 -3.82 -3.14
CA ASN A 194 8.72 -3.92 -4.38
C ASN A 194 7.33 -3.25 -4.22
N MET A 195 6.34 -3.97 -3.71
CA MET A 195 4.93 -3.52 -3.61
C MET A 195 4.45 -3.25 -2.17
N SER A 196 5.35 -3.25 -1.16
CA SER A 196 4.92 -3.06 0.23
C SER A 196 4.56 -1.59 0.52
N LEU A 197 3.50 -1.39 1.30
CA LEU A 197 3.15 -0.08 1.87
C LEU A 197 4.18 0.44 2.89
N ALA A 198 5.17 -0.37 3.29
CA ALA A 198 6.33 0.09 4.03
C ALA A 198 7.03 1.28 3.37
N ALA A 199 6.89 1.43 2.04
CA ALA A 199 7.33 2.62 1.31
C ALA A 199 6.62 3.89 1.77
N VAL A 200 5.32 3.83 1.99
CA VAL A 200 4.53 4.96 2.53
C VAL A 200 4.99 5.28 3.94
N ASP A 201 5.11 4.24 4.80
CA ASP A 201 5.61 4.41 6.17
C ASP A 201 7.00 5.07 6.20
N ALA A 202 7.89 4.68 5.28
CA ALA A 202 9.22 5.28 5.21
C ALA A 202 9.17 6.77 4.85
N VAL A 203 8.44 7.15 3.79
CA VAL A 203 8.35 8.56 3.35
C VAL A 203 7.75 9.45 4.43
N ILE A 204 6.66 9.03 5.08
CA ILE A 204 6.03 9.82 6.17
C ILE A 204 6.89 9.86 7.44
N ASN A 205 7.86 8.95 7.59
CA ASN A 205 8.88 8.98 8.65
C ASN A 205 10.24 9.52 8.14
N TYR A 206 10.23 10.23 7.01
CA TYR A 206 11.37 10.99 6.46
C TYR A 206 12.56 10.13 6.04
N VAL A 207 12.31 8.89 5.65
CA VAL A 207 13.30 7.95 5.13
C VAL A 207 13.15 7.83 3.63
N PRO A 208 14.21 8.07 2.83
CA PRO A 208 14.19 7.84 1.39
C PRO A 208 13.84 6.40 1.03
N VAL A 209 13.18 6.21 -0.11
CA VAL A 209 12.71 4.91 -0.57
C VAL A 209 13.30 4.59 -1.94
N LEU A 210 13.67 3.32 -2.14
CA LEU A 210 13.92 2.72 -3.44
C LEU A 210 12.83 1.68 -3.72
N THR A 211 12.09 1.87 -4.82
CA THR A 211 11.06 0.91 -5.24
C THR A 211 11.52 0.07 -6.43
N HIS A 212 11.39 -1.25 -6.31
CA HIS A 212 11.60 -2.22 -7.38
C HIS A 212 10.26 -2.57 -8.03
N GLY A 213 9.89 -1.87 -9.09
CA GLY A 213 8.62 -2.04 -9.78
C GLY A 213 7.54 -1.05 -9.36
N GLU A 214 6.32 -1.35 -9.70
CA GLU A 214 5.16 -0.51 -9.42
C GLU A 214 4.87 -0.45 -7.92
N ASN A 215 4.89 0.75 -7.37
CA ASN A 215 4.55 1.01 -5.98
C ASN A 215 3.83 2.37 -5.89
N VAL A 216 2.98 2.55 -4.92
CA VAL A 216 2.28 3.83 -4.72
C VAL A 216 3.26 4.98 -4.40
N ALA A 217 4.44 4.68 -3.86
CA ALA A 217 5.50 5.66 -3.61
C ALA A 217 6.41 5.89 -4.83
N PHE A 218 6.07 5.38 -6.01
CA PHE A 218 6.92 5.44 -7.19
C PHE A 218 7.38 6.86 -7.53
N ASP A 219 6.50 7.86 -7.44
CA ASP A 219 6.79 9.25 -7.79
C ASP A 219 7.71 9.97 -6.77
N VAL A 220 7.80 9.44 -5.56
CA VAL A 220 8.65 9.97 -4.47
C VAL A 220 9.73 8.97 -4.06
N SER A 221 10.13 8.07 -4.96
CA SER A 221 11.14 7.04 -4.73
C SER A 221 12.27 7.10 -5.75
N ILE A 222 13.47 6.68 -5.32
CA ILE A 222 14.56 6.42 -6.26
C ILE A 222 14.33 5.05 -6.91
N ARG A 223 14.83 4.88 -8.15
CA ARG A 223 14.54 3.69 -8.98
C ARG A 223 15.76 2.87 -9.32
N HIS A 224 16.94 3.35 -8.95
CA HIS A 224 18.17 2.68 -9.27
C HIS A 224 19.12 2.66 -8.08
N PRO A 225 19.64 1.49 -7.68
CA PRO A 225 20.49 1.35 -6.50
C PRO A 225 21.85 2.02 -6.61
N ARG A 226 22.31 2.42 -7.81
CA ARG A 226 23.59 3.13 -7.99
C ARG A 226 23.70 4.43 -7.20
N ILE A 227 22.56 5.06 -6.88
CA ILE A 227 22.53 6.30 -6.11
C ILE A 227 22.22 6.06 -4.62
N ILE A 228 22.26 4.81 -4.16
CA ILE A 228 21.82 4.43 -2.81
C ILE A 228 22.61 5.14 -1.70
N GLU A 229 23.90 5.43 -1.91
CA GLU A 229 24.72 6.15 -0.91
C GLU A 229 24.37 7.64 -0.82
N LYS A 230 23.81 8.21 -1.87
CA LYS A 230 23.30 9.59 -1.92
C LYS A 230 21.92 9.57 -2.57
N PRO A 231 20.90 9.03 -1.88
CA PRO A 231 19.56 8.93 -2.43
C PRO A 231 19.01 10.33 -2.72
N TYR A 232 18.33 10.47 -3.85
CA TYR A 232 17.64 11.72 -4.14
C TYR A 232 16.61 12.00 -3.04
N LYS A 233 16.66 13.21 -2.53
CA LYS A 233 15.78 13.70 -1.46
C LYS A 233 14.75 14.64 -2.09
N PHE A 234 13.58 14.11 -2.34
CA PHE A 234 12.48 14.88 -2.92
C PHE A 234 12.14 16.09 -2.05
N SER A 235 11.83 17.21 -2.69
CA SER A 235 11.45 18.42 -1.99
C SER A 235 10.06 18.29 -1.36
N LYS A 236 9.71 19.25 -0.51
CA LYS A 236 8.37 19.33 0.06
C LYS A 236 7.29 19.46 -1.03
N GLU A 237 7.57 20.25 -2.05
CA GLU A 237 6.72 20.52 -3.19
C GLU A 237 6.49 19.28 -4.08
N GLU A 238 7.39 18.29 -4.01
CA GLU A 238 7.24 17.00 -4.68
C GLU A 238 6.49 15.98 -3.80
N VAL A 239 6.72 15.98 -2.47
CA VAL A 239 6.12 15.00 -1.54
C VAL A 239 4.67 15.36 -1.17
N GLU A 240 4.34 16.64 -0.96
CA GLU A 240 2.99 17.04 -0.54
C GLU A 240 1.88 16.70 -1.57
N PRO A 241 2.08 16.90 -2.89
CA PRO A 241 1.11 16.45 -3.89
C PRO A 241 0.88 14.93 -3.85
N TRP A 242 1.93 14.14 -3.60
CA TRP A 242 1.82 12.70 -3.44
C TRP A 242 1.01 12.31 -2.18
N LEU A 243 1.23 12.97 -1.03
CA LEU A 243 0.42 12.77 0.17
C LEU A 243 -1.04 13.13 -0.08
N ASN A 244 -1.28 14.22 -0.81
CA ASN A 244 -2.63 14.62 -1.21
C ASN A 244 -3.28 13.54 -2.09
N MET A 245 -2.58 13.02 -3.07
CA MET A 245 -3.04 11.90 -3.90
C MET A 245 -3.39 10.69 -3.04
N LEU A 246 -2.53 10.28 -2.10
CA LEU A 246 -2.84 9.15 -1.21
C LEU A 246 -4.14 9.37 -0.42
N SER A 247 -4.34 10.57 0.11
CA SER A 247 -5.53 10.90 0.89
C SER A 247 -6.83 10.81 0.08
N HIS A 248 -6.77 11.08 -1.24
CA HIS A 248 -7.93 11.04 -2.15
C HIS A 248 -8.19 9.67 -2.78
N ASN A 249 -7.27 8.71 -2.60
CA ASN A 249 -7.41 7.36 -3.15
C ASN A 249 -7.56 6.29 -2.07
N GLN A 250 -8.10 6.71 -0.92
CA GLN A 250 -8.53 5.84 0.16
C GLN A 250 -9.82 6.38 0.78
N PHE A 251 -10.70 5.50 1.23
CA PHE A 251 -12.06 5.85 1.63
C PHE A 251 -12.47 5.11 2.89
N THR A 252 -13.26 5.77 3.73
CA THR A 252 -13.97 5.14 4.85
C THR A 252 -15.20 4.39 4.34
N ILE A 253 -15.76 3.49 5.16
CA ILE A 253 -17.00 2.78 4.81
C ILE A 253 -18.16 3.75 4.53
N PRO A 254 -18.42 4.79 5.34
CA PRO A 254 -19.45 5.78 5.00
C PRO A 254 -19.21 6.51 3.68
N GLU A 255 -17.97 6.83 3.32
CA GLU A 255 -17.65 7.43 2.02
C GLU A 255 -17.89 6.48 0.85
N ILE A 256 -17.60 5.19 1.03
CA ILE A 256 -17.90 4.16 0.03
C ILE A 256 -19.43 4.04 -0.14
N GLU A 257 -20.15 3.94 0.96
CA GLU A 257 -21.61 3.76 0.99
C GLU A 257 -22.38 4.95 0.39
N SER A 258 -21.91 6.17 0.62
CA SER A 258 -22.48 7.40 0.05
C SER A 258 -22.30 7.53 -1.47
N GLY A 259 -21.39 6.75 -2.06
CA GLY A 259 -21.01 6.84 -3.47
C GLY A 259 -19.88 7.84 -3.74
N LEU A 260 -19.27 8.45 -2.71
CA LEU A 260 -18.14 9.36 -2.88
C LEU A 260 -16.93 8.64 -3.50
N ALA A 261 -16.64 7.42 -3.04
CA ALA A 261 -15.57 6.60 -3.63
C ALA A 261 -15.82 6.34 -5.12
N TYR A 262 -17.01 5.93 -5.50
CA TYR A 262 -17.40 5.72 -6.89
C TYR A 262 -17.16 6.98 -7.73
N LYS A 263 -17.66 8.13 -7.24
CA LYS A 263 -17.50 9.42 -7.91
C LYS A 263 -16.04 9.75 -8.17
N ILE A 264 -15.19 9.72 -7.12
CA ILE A 264 -13.76 10.09 -7.24
C ILE A 264 -13.01 9.13 -8.18
N LEU A 265 -13.31 7.83 -8.15
CA LEU A 265 -12.57 6.83 -8.91
C LEU A 265 -12.98 6.72 -10.38
N ASN A 266 -14.17 7.21 -10.77
CA ASN A 266 -14.70 7.10 -12.13
C ASN A 266 -14.85 8.45 -12.87
N GLU A 267 -14.68 9.58 -12.19
CA GLU A 267 -14.57 10.92 -12.79
C GLU A 267 -13.10 11.27 -13.12
#